data_4647d4b71da14306728a03fe296c9a4f
#
_entry.id   4647d4b71da14306728a03fe296c9a4f
#
_cell.length_a   1.000
_cell.length_b   1.000
_cell.length_c   1.000
_cell.angle_alpha   90.00
_cell.angle_beta   90.00
_cell.angle_gamma   90.00
#
_symmetry.space_group_name_H-M   'P 1'
#
loop_
_entity.id
_entity.type
_entity.pdbx_description
1 polymer ?
#
loop_
_entity_poly.entity_id
_entity_poly.type
_entity_poly.pdbx_seq_one_letter_code
_entity_poly.pdbx_strand_id
1 'polypeptide(L)'
;MEQFKLVCPCLLGMEGLVADELRRMNAQNVRPENGRVLCDGDFTMLARINLCSRFAERVQIFMGTFRADTFDSLFEQIKTLPWENFIGKKDRFPVKGKALSSKLMSVPDCQSIIKKAVVERLKSKYRIEWFEETGHLYQIQFLILKDMVSMMIDTSGTGLYKRGYRQNAGPAPLKETLAAAMADLSKVRANHTVIDPMCGSGTILIEAAMKARNIAPGLHRRFTAQEWENMPQIIWKREKEAAWDAIKRDSAFEGLGYDIDQQALQLAKENAGKAGVADAIIFQKRDICNFYETMPRASVICNPPYGERLLDVKQARKLYGIMGARFEKKPGWSYTVISPDESFEHFFGRKADKRRKLYNGMIKCQVYMYFKN
;
A
#
# COMPACT_ATOMS: atom_id res chain seq x y z
N MET A 1 22.34 15.55 9.76
CA MET A 1 21.69 15.18 8.49
C MET A 1 20.54 16.14 8.26
N GLU A 2 20.36 16.60 7.04
CA GLU A 2 19.27 17.53 6.70
C GLU A 2 17.93 16.84 6.90
N GLN A 3 17.05 17.43 7.70
CA GLN A 3 15.70 16.93 7.93
C GLN A 3 14.72 17.57 6.95
N PHE A 4 13.81 16.76 6.43
CA PHE A 4 12.75 17.19 5.54
C PHE A 4 11.45 16.47 5.86
N LYS A 5 10.35 16.98 5.33
CA LYS A 5 9.04 16.32 5.51
C LYS A 5 8.84 15.23 4.48
N LEU A 6 8.32 14.10 4.95
CA LEU A 6 7.89 12.98 4.13
C LEU A 6 6.36 12.90 4.07
N VAL A 7 5.86 12.48 2.92
CA VAL A 7 4.45 12.17 2.71
C VAL A 7 4.33 10.71 2.28
N CYS A 8 3.48 9.97 2.98
CA CYS A 8 3.14 8.59 2.69
C CYS A 8 1.67 8.49 2.26
N PRO A 9 1.35 8.61 0.95
CA PRO A 9 -0.01 8.35 0.47
C PRO A 9 -0.44 6.93 0.79
N CYS A 10 -1.71 6.74 1.12
CA CYS A 10 -2.31 5.44 1.42
C CYS A 10 -3.75 5.35 0.92
N LEU A 11 -4.31 4.15 0.94
CA LEU A 11 -5.74 3.99 0.69
C LEU A 11 -6.56 4.64 1.81
N LEU A 12 -7.68 5.26 1.45
CA LEU A 12 -8.59 5.89 2.42
C LEU A 12 -9.04 4.88 3.49
N GLY A 13 -8.96 5.28 4.75
CA GLY A 13 -9.23 4.46 5.93
C GLY A 13 -8.01 3.72 6.47
N MET A 14 -6.86 3.77 5.80
CA MET A 14 -5.61 3.16 6.25
C MET A 14 -4.64 4.16 6.93
N GLU A 15 -5.00 5.42 7.03
CA GLU A 15 -4.15 6.48 7.57
C GLU A 15 -3.64 6.16 8.99
N GLY A 16 -4.52 5.62 9.84
CA GLY A 16 -4.13 5.18 11.19
C GLY A 16 -3.12 4.03 11.19
N LEU A 17 -3.24 3.07 10.26
CA LEU A 17 -2.29 1.95 10.13
C LEU A 17 -0.91 2.44 9.70
N VAL A 18 -0.86 3.35 8.70
CA VAL A 18 0.39 3.98 8.26
C VAL A 18 1.00 4.81 9.40
N ALA A 19 0.21 5.62 10.09
CA ALA A 19 0.70 6.44 11.19
C ALA A 19 1.31 5.59 12.31
N ASP A 20 0.66 4.50 12.70
CA ASP A 20 1.17 3.58 13.72
C ASP A 20 2.43 2.84 13.24
N GLU A 21 2.51 2.50 11.96
CA GLU A 21 3.71 1.91 11.36
C GLU A 21 4.90 2.89 11.39
N LEU A 22 4.68 4.15 10.99
CA LEU A 22 5.71 5.19 11.01
C LEU A 22 6.22 5.49 12.44
N ARG A 23 5.32 5.52 13.44
CA ARG A 23 5.70 5.67 14.85
C ARG A 23 6.57 4.50 15.33
N ARG A 24 6.24 3.26 14.93
CA ARG A 24 7.08 2.07 15.23
C ARG A 24 8.45 2.12 14.56
N MET A 25 8.58 2.83 13.45
CA MET A 25 9.86 3.10 12.79
C MET A 25 10.63 4.28 13.41
N ASN A 26 10.10 4.90 14.46
CA ASN A 26 10.63 6.10 15.13
C ASN A 26 10.60 7.38 14.28
N ALA A 27 9.68 7.48 13.31
CA ALA A 27 9.44 8.72 12.58
C ALA A 27 8.89 9.81 13.53
N GLN A 28 9.35 11.04 13.33
CA GLN A 28 8.95 12.17 14.17
C GLN A 28 7.75 12.91 13.58
N ASN A 29 6.99 13.61 14.42
CA ASN A 29 5.88 14.47 14.03
C ASN A 29 4.85 13.81 13.10
N VAL A 30 4.52 12.55 13.35
CA VAL A 30 3.61 11.75 12.52
C VAL A 30 2.20 12.30 12.58
N ARG A 31 1.68 12.80 11.46
CA ARG A 31 0.33 13.38 11.32
C ARG A 31 -0.47 12.69 10.22
N PRO A 32 -1.54 11.96 10.56
CA PRO A 32 -2.46 11.41 9.57
C PRO A 32 -3.36 12.54 9.01
N GLU A 33 -3.54 12.52 7.69
CA GLU A 33 -4.48 13.34 6.92
C GLU A 33 -5.28 12.42 5.99
N ASN A 34 -6.37 12.90 5.39
CA ASN A 34 -7.17 12.09 4.48
C ASN A 34 -6.33 11.57 3.28
N GLY A 35 -6.18 10.25 3.20
CA GLY A 35 -5.47 9.56 2.12
C GLY A 35 -3.94 9.65 2.17
N ARG A 36 -3.35 10.23 3.23
CA ARG A 36 -1.90 10.31 3.40
C ARG A 36 -1.49 10.48 4.87
N VAL A 37 -0.23 10.20 5.17
CA VAL A 37 0.38 10.50 6.47
C VAL A 37 1.66 11.30 6.23
N LEU A 38 1.83 12.38 7.02
CA LEU A 38 3.06 13.19 7.02
C LEU A 38 3.90 12.80 8.23
N CYS A 39 5.22 12.88 8.06
CA CYS A 39 6.19 12.79 9.16
C CYS A 39 7.45 13.59 8.82
N ASP A 40 8.27 13.88 9.83
CA ASP A 40 9.60 14.39 9.61
C ASP A 40 10.60 13.22 9.54
N GLY A 41 11.62 13.37 8.71
CA GLY A 41 12.64 12.37 8.51
C GLY A 41 13.84 12.89 7.73
N ASP A 42 14.81 12.02 7.58
CA ASP A 42 16.01 12.18 6.77
C ASP A 42 16.08 11.09 5.69
N PHE A 43 17.17 10.97 4.97
CA PHE A 43 17.38 9.90 3.99
C PHE A 43 17.32 8.50 4.61
N THR A 44 17.69 8.34 5.89
CA THR A 44 17.58 7.05 6.60
C THR A 44 16.11 6.65 6.77
N MET A 45 15.29 7.60 7.25
CA MET A 45 13.84 7.36 7.40
C MET A 45 13.17 7.12 6.05
N LEU A 46 13.54 7.87 5.01
CA LEU A 46 13.06 7.69 3.64
C LEU A 46 13.34 6.27 3.13
N ALA A 47 14.58 5.77 3.30
CA ALA A 47 14.96 4.41 2.89
C ALA A 47 14.21 3.36 3.70
N ARG A 48 14.13 3.53 5.03
CA ARG A 48 13.43 2.62 5.94
C ARG A 48 11.95 2.49 5.59
N ILE A 49 11.25 3.59 5.35
CA ILE A 49 9.82 3.55 5.00
C ILE A 49 9.62 2.85 3.65
N ASN A 50 10.43 3.16 2.62
CA ASN A 50 10.35 2.49 1.33
C ASN A 50 10.55 0.97 1.43
N LEU A 51 11.51 0.53 2.26
CA LEU A 51 11.81 -0.89 2.48
C LEU A 51 10.74 -1.59 3.31
N CYS A 52 10.29 -0.97 4.40
CA CYS A 52 9.57 -1.66 5.47
C CYS A 52 8.06 -1.38 5.49
N SER A 53 7.56 -0.30 4.85
CA SER A 53 6.14 0.02 4.93
C SER A 53 5.27 -1.01 4.20
N ARG A 54 4.27 -1.52 4.94
CA ARG A 54 3.27 -2.47 4.45
C ARG A 54 2.03 -1.76 3.91
N PHE A 55 1.75 -0.55 4.39
CA PHE A 55 0.47 0.12 4.19
C PHE A 55 0.55 1.36 3.31
N ALA A 56 1.71 2.01 3.20
CA ALA A 56 1.89 3.15 2.31
C ALA A 56 1.89 2.70 0.83
N GLU A 57 1.31 3.54 -0.03
CA GLU A 57 1.32 3.35 -1.49
C GLU A 57 2.61 3.89 -2.12
N ARG A 58 3.23 4.91 -1.50
CA ARG A 58 4.48 5.56 -1.89
C ARG A 58 5.12 6.25 -0.70
N VAL A 59 6.38 6.64 -0.88
CA VAL A 59 7.08 7.62 -0.04
C VAL A 59 7.47 8.79 -0.92
N GLN A 60 7.20 10.00 -0.46
CA GLN A 60 7.46 11.22 -1.22
C GLN A 60 8.11 12.27 -0.30
N ILE A 61 9.02 13.07 -0.83
CA ILE A 61 9.52 14.27 -0.15
C ILE A 61 8.49 15.37 -0.35
N PHE A 62 8.05 16.01 0.72
CA PHE A 62 7.12 17.13 0.67
C PHE A 62 7.86 18.43 0.42
N MET A 63 7.59 19.08 -0.70
CA MET A 63 8.22 20.35 -1.09
C MET A 63 7.48 21.57 -0.56
N GLY A 64 6.15 21.51 -0.44
CA GLY A 64 5.33 22.60 0.06
C GLY A 64 3.85 22.46 -0.28
N THR A 65 3.05 23.31 0.35
CA THR A 65 1.63 23.48 0.05
C THR A 65 1.26 24.96 0.03
N PHE A 66 0.39 25.34 -0.90
CA PHE A 66 -0.06 26.73 -1.08
C PHE A 66 -1.41 26.71 -1.83
N ARG A 67 -2.10 27.84 -1.82
CA ARG A 67 -3.32 28.04 -2.60
C ARG A 67 -2.98 28.60 -3.97
N ALA A 68 -3.59 28.02 -5.03
CA ALA A 68 -3.53 28.57 -6.38
C ALA A 68 -4.85 28.28 -7.11
N ASP A 69 -5.48 29.32 -7.62
CA ASP A 69 -6.72 29.25 -8.40
C ASP A 69 -6.57 29.81 -9.83
N THR A 70 -5.35 30.29 -10.17
CA THR A 70 -4.93 30.71 -11.51
C THR A 70 -3.59 30.07 -11.86
N PHE A 71 -3.27 29.95 -13.15
CA PHE A 71 -2.00 29.43 -13.63
C PHE A 71 -0.82 30.35 -13.25
N ASP A 72 -1.02 31.66 -13.22
CA ASP A 72 0.01 32.62 -12.78
C ASP A 72 0.35 32.43 -11.31
N SER A 73 -0.67 32.30 -10.45
CA SER A 73 -0.47 31.99 -9.02
C SER A 73 0.24 30.67 -8.84
N LEU A 74 -0.14 29.62 -9.58
CA LEU A 74 0.51 28.32 -9.56
C LEU A 74 2.00 28.43 -9.92
N PHE A 75 2.30 29.13 -11.03
CA PHE A 75 3.67 29.33 -11.52
C PHE A 75 4.55 30.05 -10.50
N GLU A 76 4.12 31.20 -9.98
CA GLU A 76 4.92 32.01 -9.05
C GLU A 76 5.18 31.28 -7.73
N GLN A 77 4.16 30.58 -7.16
CA GLN A 77 4.35 29.83 -5.92
C GLN A 77 5.34 28.67 -6.10
N ILE A 78 5.30 27.96 -7.23
CA ILE A 78 6.22 26.84 -7.49
C ILE A 78 7.66 27.33 -7.63
N LYS A 79 7.90 28.50 -8.21
CA LYS A 79 9.25 29.12 -8.32
C LYS A 79 9.87 29.40 -6.96
N THR A 80 9.07 29.59 -5.88
CA THR A 80 9.61 29.84 -4.55
C THR A 80 10.18 28.59 -3.88
N LEU A 81 9.79 27.39 -4.33
CA LEU A 81 10.20 26.13 -3.71
C LEU A 81 11.69 25.80 -4.03
N PRO A 82 12.43 25.22 -3.07
CA PRO A 82 13.86 24.98 -3.19
C PRO A 82 14.17 23.68 -3.96
N TRP A 83 13.84 23.64 -5.24
CA TRP A 83 14.04 22.46 -6.09
C TRP A 83 15.51 22.04 -6.22
N GLU A 84 16.43 23.01 -6.16
CA GLU A 84 17.87 22.82 -6.22
C GLU A 84 18.46 21.99 -5.06
N ASN A 85 17.72 21.82 -3.96
CA ASN A 85 18.16 20.96 -2.87
C ASN A 85 18.13 19.47 -3.25
N PHE A 86 17.37 19.11 -4.29
CA PHE A 86 17.24 17.73 -4.73
C PHE A 86 17.64 17.53 -6.19
N ILE A 87 17.19 18.38 -7.09
CA ILE A 87 17.34 18.22 -8.54
C ILE A 87 18.62 18.88 -9.02
N GLY A 88 19.55 18.09 -9.55
CA GLY A 88 20.81 18.56 -10.14
C GLY A 88 20.67 19.04 -11.58
N LYS A 89 21.79 19.54 -12.16
CA LYS A 89 21.84 20.16 -13.50
C LYS A 89 21.46 19.21 -14.64
N LYS A 90 21.73 17.92 -14.51
CA LYS A 90 21.48 16.90 -15.55
C LYS A 90 20.27 16.03 -15.29
N ASP A 91 19.62 16.19 -14.12
CA ASP A 91 18.57 15.29 -13.70
C ASP A 91 17.28 15.45 -14.49
N ARG A 92 16.54 14.35 -14.57
CA ARG A 92 15.22 14.29 -15.20
C ARG A 92 14.15 14.56 -14.16
N PHE A 93 13.25 15.49 -14.45
CA PHE A 93 12.20 15.87 -13.51
C PHE A 93 10.82 15.98 -14.19
N PRO A 94 10.27 14.86 -14.67
CA PRO A 94 8.91 14.84 -15.21
C PRO A 94 7.88 15.17 -14.14
N VAL A 95 6.79 15.81 -14.55
CA VAL A 95 5.69 16.21 -13.65
C VAL A 95 4.49 15.32 -13.88
N LYS A 96 3.94 14.75 -12.79
CA LYS A 96 2.68 14.00 -12.78
C LYS A 96 1.81 14.46 -11.61
N GLY A 97 0.51 14.32 -11.74
CA GLY A 97 -0.37 14.68 -10.63
C GLY A 97 -1.84 14.54 -10.92
N LYS A 98 -2.64 15.12 -10.05
CA LYS A 98 -4.10 15.11 -10.11
C LYS A 98 -4.64 16.46 -9.66
N ALA A 99 -5.75 16.87 -10.26
CA ALA A 99 -6.53 18.02 -9.84
C ALA A 99 -7.98 17.57 -9.60
N LEU A 100 -8.51 17.90 -8.42
CA LEU A 100 -9.82 17.46 -7.96
C LEU A 100 -10.57 18.63 -7.32
N SER A 101 -11.81 18.85 -7.74
CA SER A 101 -12.70 19.88 -7.15
C SER A 101 -12.02 21.26 -7.04
N SER A 102 -11.30 21.69 -8.07
CA SER A 102 -10.47 22.90 -8.09
C SER A 102 -10.73 23.70 -9.37
N LYS A 103 -10.41 25.00 -9.38
CA LYS A 103 -10.50 25.83 -10.59
C LYS A 103 -9.50 25.36 -11.65
N LEU A 104 -8.30 24.95 -11.25
CA LEU A 104 -7.27 24.37 -12.12
C LEU A 104 -7.54 22.88 -12.32
N MET A 105 -8.40 22.52 -13.28
CA MET A 105 -8.79 21.11 -13.52
C MET A 105 -8.00 20.42 -14.64
N SER A 106 -7.42 21.19 -15.58
CA SER A 106 -6.63 20.63 -16.68
C SER A 106 -5.30 20.12 -16.16
N VAL A 107 -5.18 18.80 -15.99
CA VAL A 107 -3.95 18.16 -15.53
C VAL A 107 -2.78 18.40 -16.49
N PRO A 108 -2.94 18.31 -17.84
CA PRO A 108 -1.86 18.62 -18.79
C PRO A 108 -1.34 20.06 -18.68
N ASP A 109 -2.23 21.04 -18.52
CA ASP A 109 -1.83 22.44 -18.40
C ASP A 109 -1.11 22.67 -17.07
N CYS A 110 -1.64 22.12 -15.97
CA CYS A 110 -0.93 22.14 -14.68
C CYS A 110 0.47 21.53 -14.78
N GLN A 111 0.62 20.39 -15.45
CA GLN A 111 1.94 19.75 -15.66
C GLN A 111 2.91 20.67 -16.41
N SER A 112 2.45 21.31 -17.48
CA SER A 112 3.26 22.23 -18.30
C SER A 112 3.68 23.46 -17.51
N ILE A 113 2.76 24.09 -16.78
CA ILE A 113 3.04 25.28 -15.95
C ILE A 113 4.00 24.92 -14.81
N ILE A 114 3.78 23.80 -14.12
CA ILE A 114 4.65 23.33 -13.03
C ILE A 114 6.05 23.06 -13.58
N LYS A 115 6.16 22.34 -14.70
CA LYS A 115 7.47 22.06 -15.33
C LYS A 115 8.20 23.36 -15.67
N LYS A 116 7.53 24.33 -16.30
CA LYS A 116 8.09 25.64 -16.64
C LYS A 116 8.58 26.39 -15.39
N ALA A 117 7.78 26.45 -14.33
CA ALA A 117 8.16 27.13 -13.08
C ALA A 117 9.39 26.51 -12.42
N VAL A 118 9.48 25.17 -12.39
CA VAL A 118 10.67 24.45 -11.87
C VAL A 118 11.90 24.77 -12.73
N VAL A 119 11.78 24.72 -14.06
CA VAL A 119 12.87 25.07 -14.98
C VAL A 119 13.37 26.50 -14.73
N GLU A 120 12.49 27.50 -14.63
CA GLU A 120 12.87 28.88 -14.36
C GLU A 120 13.57 29.03 -13.01
N ARG A 121 13.11 28.34 -11.96
CA ARG A 121 13.81 28.31 -10.67
C ARG A 121 15.23 27.74 -10.80
N LEU A 122 15.36 26.58 -11.42
CA LEU A 122 16.65 25.89 -11.56
C LEU A 122 17.62 26.64 -12.48
N LYS A 123 17.13 27.29 -13.58
CA LYS A 123 17.92 28.18 -14.42
C LYS A 123 18.56 29.30 -13.60
N SER A 124 17.75 29.98 -12.79
CA SER A 124 18.24 31.09 -11.96
C SER A 124 19.29 30.63 -10.93
N LYS A 125 19.18 29.41 -10.40
CA LYS A 125 20.10 28.85 -9.42
C LYS A 125 21.40 28.31 -10.04
N TYR A 126 21.26 27.60 -11.14
CA TYR A 126 22.42 26.96 -11.80
C TYR A 126 23.10 27.80 -12.86
N ARG A 127 22.50 28.91 -13.28
CA ARG A 127 23.00 29.81 -14.34
C ARG A 127 23.22 29.04 -15.65
N ILE A 128 22.25 28.20 -16.05
CA ILE A 128 22.25 27.45 -17.31
C ILE A 128 20.92 27.70 -18.03
N GLU A 129 20.94 27.64 -19.36
CA GLU A 129 19.75 27.91 -20.19
C GLU A 129 18.98 26.64 -20.58
N TRP A 130 19.64 25.49 -20.52
CA TRP A 130 19.09 24.25 -21.00
C TRP A 130 19.40 23.09 -20.03
N PHE A 131 18.42 22.20 -19.83
CA PHE A 131 18.55 20.96 -19.06
C PHE A 131 18.54 19.76 -20.01
N GLU A 132 19.63 18.97 -20.03
CA GLU A 132 19.76 17.79 -20.88
C GLU A 132 18.81 16.65 -20.47
N GLU A 133 18.41 16.60 -19.21
CA GLU A 133 17.57 15.57 -18.60
C GLU A 133 18.09 14.13 -18.87
N THR A 134 19.40 13.93 -18.79
CA THR A 134 20.09 12.64 -18.98
C THR A 134 20.44 11.93 -17.67
N GLY A 135 20.39 12.64 -16.54
CA GLY A 135 20.74 12.16 -15.20
C GLY A 135 19.66 11.33 -14.51
N HIS A 136 19.66 11.37 -13.19
CA HIS A 136 18.75 10.61 -12.34
C HIS A 136 17.30 11.12 -12.43
N LEU A 137 16.36 10.25 -12.07
CA LEU A 137 14.93 10.56 -12.15
C LEU A 137 14.41 11.13 -10.83
N TYR A 138 13.93 12.37 -10.85
CA TYR A 138 13.22 13.04 -9.75
C TYR A 138 11.79 13.34 -10.18
N GLN A 139 10.92 12.36 -10.12
CA GLN A 139 9.52 12.56 -10.55
C GLN A 139 8.81 13.51 -9.61
N ILE A 140 8.50 14.71 -10.09
CA ILE A 140 7.68 15.70 -9.38
C ILE A 140 6.23 15.22 -9.40
N GLN A 141 5.58 15.24 -8.23
CA GLN A 141 4.17 14.94 -8.11
C GLN A 141 3.42 16.13 -7.52
N PHE A 142 2.23 16.39 -8.04
CA PHE A 142 1.33 17.39 -7.49
C PHE A 142 -0.05 16.81 -7.19
N LEU A 143 -0.68 17.37 -6.19
CA LEU A 143 -2.10 17.18 -5.89
C LEU A 143 -2.73 18.55 -5.70
N ILE A 144 -3.69 18.89 -6.54
CA ILE A 144 -4.55 20.06 -6.36
C ILE A 144 -5.90 19.56 -5.86
N LEU A 145 -6.29 19.98 -4.67
CA LEU A 145 -7.58 19.63 -4.07
C LEU A 145 -8.22 20.88 -3.45
N LYS A 146 -9.37 21.29 -3.95
CA LYS A 146 -10.08 22.49 -3.49
C LYS A 146 -9.16 23.74 -3.52
N ASP A 147 -8.46 23.94 -4.63
CA ASP A 147 -7.48 24.99 -4.89
C ASP A 147 -6.23 24.97 -3.98
N MET A 148 -6.10 23.98 -3.12
CA MET A 148 -4.87 23.76 -2.35
C MET A 148 -3.93 22.84 -3.15
N VAL A 149 -2.77 23.36 -3.47
CA VAL A 149 -1.70 22.65 -4.19
C VAL A 149 -0.75 22.04 -3.16
N SER A 150 -0.43 20.77 -3.32
CA SER A 150 0.66 20.09 -2.61
C SER A 150 1.70 19.63 -3.63
N MET A 151 2.96 19.94 -3.40
CA MET A 151 4.08 19.57 -4.27
C MET A 151 4.98 18.55 -3.57
N MET A 152 5.34 17.48 -4.28
CA MET A 152 6.15 16.38 -3.76
C MET A 152 7.17 15.90 -4.80
N ILE A 153 8.22 15.22 -4.33
CA ILE A 153 9.14 14.44 -5.18
C ILE A 153 8.98 12.95 -4.81
N ASP A 154 8.69 12.11 -5.79
CA ASP A 154 8.52 10.66 -5.58
C ASP A 154 9.88 9.96 -5.38
N THR A 155 9.98 9.19 -4.31
CA THR A 155 11.19 8.44 -3.97
C THR A 155 11.07 6.95 -4.28
N SER A 156 9.85 6.45 -4.42
CA SER A 156 9.54 5.03 -4.56
C SER A 156 9.65 4.52 -6.00
N GLY A 157 9.32 5.34 -6.99
CA GLY A 157 9.20 4.96 -8.40
C GLY A 157 7.95 4.11 -8.65
N THR A 158 8.08 2.79 -8.72
CA THR A 158 6.93 1.89 -8.75
C THR A 158 6.21 1.90 -7.40
N GLY A 159 4.88 1.93 -7.41
CA GLY A 159 4.08 1.97 -6.17
C GLY A 159 4.41 0.82 -5.22
N LEU A 160 4.40 1.09 -3.90
CA LEU A 160 4.84 0.12 -2.88
C LEU A 160 3.95 -1.13 -2.81
N TYR A 161 2.67 -1.04 -3.19
CA TYR A 161 1.79 -2.20 -3.30
C TYR A 161 2.33 -3.25 -4.29
N LYS A 162 3.07 -2.88 -5.33
CA LYS A 162 3.75 -3.83 -6.22
C LYS A 162 5.00 -4.37 -5.53
N ARG A 163 4.84 -5.40 -4.71
CA ARG A 163 5.95 -6.01 -3.94
C ARG A 163 6.99 -6.72 -4.81
N GLY A 164 6.59 -7.13 -6.02
CA GLY A 164 7.45 -7.86 -6.97
C GLY A 164 7.15 -9.36 -7.04
N TYR A 165 6.52 -9.96 -6.05
CA TYR A 165 6.19 -11.38 -6.07
C TYR A 165 5.02 -11.73 -7.03
N ARG A 166 4.11 -10.78 -7.31
CA ARG A 166 2.97 -10.99 -8.20
C ARG A 166 3.22 -10.35 -9.56
N GLN A 167 3.67 -11.14 -10.53
CA GLN A 167 3.89 -10.70 -11.91
C GLN A 167 2.61 -10.76 -12.74
N ASN A 168 1.84 -11.84 -12.56
CA ASN A 168 0.55 -12.05 -13.22
C ASN A 168 -0.56 -11.94 -12.18
N ALA A 169 -1.58 -11.15 -12.46
CA ALA A 169 -2.73 -10.99 -11.60
C ALA A 169 -3.99 -11.46 -12.34
N GLY A 170 -4.87 -12.14 -11.65
CA GLY A 170 -6.22 -12.41 -12.13
C GLY A 170 -7.01 -11.11 -12.39
N PRO A 171 -8.25 -11.20 -12.89
CA PRO A 171 -9.01 -10.05 -13.39
C PRO A 171 -9.35 -8.97 -12.34
N ALA A 172 -9.29 -9.27 -11.04
CA ALA A 172 -9.59 -8.32 -9.96
C ALA A 172 -8.77 -8.57 -8.68
N PRO A 173 -7.43 -8.41 -8.74
CA PRO A 173 -6.59 -8.73 -7.60
C PRO A 173 -6.75 -7.72 -6.46
N LEU A 174 -6.81 -8.23 -5.22
CA LEU A 174 -6.68 -7.42 -4.03
C LEU A 174 -5.29 -6.75 -4.01
N LYS A 175 -5.20 -5.44 -3.72
CA LYS A 175 -3.90 -4.79 -3.54
C LYS A 175 -3.18 -5.37 -2.33
N GLU A 176 -1.87 -5.55 -2.44
CA GLU A 176 -1.02 -6.09 -1.38
C GLU A 176 -1.06 -5.23 -0.11
N THR A 177 -1.11 -3.90 -0.25
CA THR A 177 -1.28 -2.97 0.88
C THR A 177 -2.61 -3.19 1.61
N LEU A 178 -3.69 -3.49 0.89
CA LEU A 178 -5.00 -3.78 1.48
C LEU A 178 -5.00 -5.16 2.15
N ALA A 179 -4.40 -6.18 1.54
CA ALA A 179 -4.24 -7.50 2.13
C ALA A 179 -3.40 -7.44 3.42
N ALA A 180 -2.29 -6.70 3.42
CA ALA A 180 -1.49 -6.43 4.61
C ALA A 180 -2.31 -5.74 5.72
N ALA A 181 -3.16 -4.77 5.36
CA ALA A 181 -4.06 -4.11 6.30
C ALA A 181 -5.08 -5.09 6.91
N MET A 182 -5.65 -6.00 6.11
CA MET A 182 -6.55 -7.04 6.62
C MET A 182 -5.84 -7.97 7.60
N ALA A 183 -4.61 -8.40 7.28
CA ALA A 183 -3.78 -9.21 8.19
C ALA A 183 -3.44 -8.46 9.49
N ASP A 184 -3.21 -7.15 9.43
CA ASP A 184 -2.95 -6.33 10.62
C ASP A 184 -4.20 -6.15 11.48
N LEU A 185 -5.34 -5.85 10.88
CA LEU A 185 -6.62 -5.73 11.56
C LEU A 185 -7.05 -7.04 12.22
N SER A 186 -6.70 -8.18 11.63
CA SER A 186 -6.88 -9.54 12.19
C SER A 186 -5.83 -9.90 13.24
N LYS A 187 -4.91 -8.97 13.56
CA LYS A 187 -3.86 -9.14 14.57
C LYS A 187 -2.97 -10.37 14.35
N VAL A 188 -2.67 -10.71 13.11
CA VAL A 188 -1.77 -11.82 12.75
C VAL A 188 -0.41 -11.64 13.42
N ARG A 189 0.11 -12.74 14.01
CA ARG A 189 1.40 -12.84 14.72
C ARG A 189 2.18 -14.06 14.27
N ALA A 190 3.42 -14.18 14.73
CA ALA A 190 4.36 -15.23 14.35
C ALA A 190 3.95 -16.68 14.70
N ASN A 191 2.96 -16.85 15.57
CA ASN A 191 2.45 -18.16 16.02
C ASN A 191 0.96 -18.37 15.70
N HIS A 192 0.47 -17.73 14.63
CA HIS A 192 -0.93 -17.84 14.23
C HIS A 192 -1.10 -18.77 13.04
N THR A 193 -2.17 -19.56 13.06
CA THR A 193 -2.72 -20.19 11.86
C THR A 193 -3.70 -19.23 11.20
N VAL A 194 -3.48 -18.93 9.92
CA VAL A 194 -4.35 -18.06 9.11
C VAL A 194 -4.92 -18.85 7.96
N ILE A 195 -6.24 -18.76 7.77
CA ILE A 195 -6.95 -19.47 6.74
C ILE A 195 -7.61 -18.48 5.78
N ASP A 196 -7.43 -18.67 4.49
CA ASP A 196 -8.18 -17.97 3.45
C ASP A 196 -8.94 -19.01 2.60
N PRO A 197 -10.25 -19.15 2.80
CA PRO A 197 -11.04 -20.20 2.13
C PRO A 197 -11.41 -19.88 0.67
N MET A 198 -11.02 -18.73 0.15
CA MET A 198 -11.18 -18.29 -1.25
C MET A 198 -9.96 -17.46 -1.65
N CYS A 199 -8.77 -18.10 -1.58
CA CYS A 199 -7.49 -17.39 -1.56
C CYS A 199 -7.07 -16.81 -2.91
N GLY A 200 -7.66 -17.25 -4.02
CA GLY A 200 -7.27 -16.80 -5.34
C GLY A 200 -5.76 -16.94 -5.55
N SER A 201 -5.10 -15.83 -5.87
CA SER A 201 -3.63 -15.77 -6.06
C SER A 201 -2.81 -15.75 -4.75
N GLY A 202 -3.42 -16.00 -3.58
CA GLY A 202 -2.76 -16.14 -2.29
C GLY A 202 -2.36 -14.84 -1.59
N THR A 203 -2.76 -13.67 -2.09
CA THR A 203 -2.25 -12.37 -1.63
C THR A 203 -2.41 -12.15 -0.12
N ILE A 204 -3.57 -12.50 0.47
CA ILE A 204 -3.82 -12.32 1.91
C ILE A 204 -2.86 -13.19 2.74
N LEU A 205 -2.70 -14.46 2.39
CA LEU A 205 -1.83 -15.38 3.11
C LEU A 205 -0.36 -15.02 2.97
N ILE A 206 0.07 -14.56 1.80
CA ILE A 206 1.44 -14.10 1.55
C ILE A 206 1.75 -12.87 2.42
N GLU A 207 0.90 -11.85 2.43
CA GLU A 207 1.09 -10.66 3.26
C GLU A 207 0.98 -10.98 4.77
N ALA A 208 0.13 -11.94 5.16
CA ALA A 208 0.05 -12.45 6.53
C ALA A 208 1.35 -13.16 6.97
N ALA A 209 1.88 -14.04 6.12
CA ALA A 209 3.15 -14.75 6.36
C ALA A 209 4.34 -13.78 6.42
N MET A 210 4.43 -12.83 5.47
CA MET A 210 5.45 -11.78 5.49
C MET A 210 5.37 -10.92 6.75
N LYS A 211 4.15 -10.61 7.23
CA LYS A 211 3.96 -9.89 8.49
C LYS A 211 4.41 -10.73 9.69
N ALA A 212 3.99 -11.98 9.77
CA ALA A 212 4.32 -12.89 10.85
C ALA A 212 5.83 -13.12 11.00
N ARG A 213 6.51 -13.28 9.86
CA ARG A 213 7.98 -13.43 9.77
C ARG A 213 8.74 -12.11 9.79
N ASN A 214 8.07 -10.99 9.86
CA ASN A 214 8.66 -9.65 9.77
C ASN A 214 9.52 -9.43 8.50
N ILE A 215 9.16 -10.05 7.37
CA ILE A 215 9.81 -9.83 6.08
C ILE A 215 9.40 -8.44 5.57
N ALA A 216 10.34 -7.55 5.34
CA ALA A 216 10.08 -6.22 4.84
C ALA A 216 9.64 -6.26 3.35
N PRO A 217 8.50 -5.61 2.97
CA PRO A 217 7.94 -5.73 1.62
C PRO A 217 8.83 -5.24 0.49
N GLY A 218 9.77 -4.36 0.82
CA GLY A 218 10.67 -3.71 -0.15
C GLY A 218 12.00 -4.44 -0.38
N LEU A 219 12.30 -5.54 0.33
CA LEU A 219 13.62 -6.19 0.29
C LEU A 219 14.12 -6.59 -1.11
N HIS A 220 13.21 -7.03 -1.98
CA HIS A 220 13.51 -7.47 -3.34
C HIS A 220 13.21 -6.41 -4.40
N ARG A 221 13.01 -5.16 -4.00
CA ARG A 221 12.66 -4.07 -4.90
C ARG A 221 13.83 -3.11 -5.10
N ARG A 222 13.71 -2.32 -6.18
CA ARG A 222 14.48 -1.10 -6.41
C ARG A 222 13.58 0.12 -6.22
N PHE A 223 14.16 1.20 -5.77
CA PHE A 223 13.48 2.47 -5.55
C PHE A 223 14.19 3.58 -6.31
N THR A 224 13.45 4.54 -6.85
CA THR A 224 14.04 5.62 -7.65
C THR A 224 15.10 6.41 -6.87
N ALA A 225 14.83 6.69 -5.59
CA ALA A 225 15.77 7.41 -4.75
C ALA A 225 17.10 6.67 -4.47
N GLN A 226 17.20 5.37 -4.75
CA GLN A 226 18.47 4.65 -4.64
C GLN A 226 19.51 5.11 -5.65
N GLU A 227 19.08 5.68 -6.78
CA GLU A 227 19.94 6.11 -7.87
C GLU A 227 20.33 7.60 -7.75
N TRP A 228 19.76 8.34 -6.80
CA TRP A 228 20.03 9.77 -6.66
C TRP A 228 21.45 10.06 -6.21
N GLU A 229 22.08 11.06 -6.82
CA GLU A 229 23.46 11.47 -6.52
C GLU A 229 23.64 11.92 -5.06
N ASN A 230 22.66 12.65 -4.53
CA ASN A 230 22.66 13.17 -3.16
C ASN A 230 22.23 12.13 -2.11
N MET A 231 21.92 10.90 -2.50
CA MET A 231 21.52 9.81 -1.60
C MET A 231 22.71 8.92 -1.26
N PRO A 232 23.21 8.92 -0.02
CA PRO A 232 24.33 8.08 0.36
C PRO A 232 23.98 6.59 0.27
N GLN A 233 24.68 5.84 -0.59
CA GLN A 233 24.42 4.41 -0.83
C GLN A 233 24.55 3.55 0.43
N ILE A 234 25.37 3.96 1.37
CA ILE A 234 25.55 3.28 2.65
C ILE A 234 24.25 3.21 3.47
N ILE A 235 23.36 4.21 3.32
CA ILE A 235 22.07 4.24 4.00
C ILE A 235 21.19 3.07 3.53
N TRP A 236 21.05 2.90 2.22
CA TRP A 236 20.26 1.80 1.66
C TRP A 236 20.82 0.44 2.05
N LYS A 237 22.15 0.29 2.03
CA LYS A 237 22.83 -0.93 2.44
C LYS A 237 22.49 -1.27 3.89
N ARG A 238 22.69 -0.33 4.82
CA ARG A 238 22.40 -0.50 6.25
C ARG A 238 20.94 -0.82 6.54
N GLU A 239 20.00 -0.06 5.95
CA GLU A 239 18.57 -0.29 6.18
C GLU A 239 18.11 -1.63 5.60
N LYS A 240 18.70 -2.07 4.49
CA LYS A 240 18.43 -3.38 3.90
C LYS A 240 19.00 -4.52 4.75
N GLU A 241 20.21 -4.39 5.26
CA GLU A 241 20.82 -5.33 6.21
C GLU A 241 19.98 -5.43 7.49
N ALA A 242 19.62 -4.31 8.09
CA ALA A 242 18.76 -4.28 9.27
C ALA A 242 17.40 -4.94 9.02
N ALA A 243 16.81 -4.76 7.84
CA ALA A 243 15.55 -5.41 7.47
C ALA A 243 15.71 -6.94 7.28
N TRP A 244 16.84 -7.40 6.77
CA TRP A 244 17.17 -8.83 6.67
C TRP A 244 17.38 -9.47 8.07
N ASP A 245 18.10 -8.80 8.95
CA ASP A 245 18.39 -9.29 10.31
C ASP A 245 17.12 -9.33 11.17
N ALA A 246 16.16 -8.46 10.89
CA ALA A 246 14.88 -8.41 11.58
C ALA A 246 13.90 -9.55 11.19
N ILE A 247 14.24 -10.39 10.20
CA ILE A 247 13.39 -11.52 9.78
C ILE A 247 13.34 -12.60 10.87
N LYS A 248 12.15 -12.95 11.30
CA LYS A 248 11.88 -14.03 12.26
C LYS A 248 11.86 -15.37 11.53
N ARG A 249 12.98 -16.06 11.49
CA ARG A 249 13.13 -17.35 10.81
C ARG A 249 12.50 -18.52 11.56
N ASP A 250 12.34 -18.38 12.87
CA ASP A 250 11.73 -19.33 13.80
C ASP A 250 10.20 -19.15 13.96
N SER A 251 9.58 -18.38 13.07
CA SER A 251 8.14 -18.13 13.12
C SER A 251 7.34 -19.43 12.91
N ALA A 252 6.48 -19.75 13.86
CA ALA A 252 5.52 -20.86 13.78
C ALA A 252 4.21 -20.47 13.07
N PHE A 253 4.26 -19.49 12.18
CA PHE A 253 3.12 -19.11 11.36
C PHE A 253 2.78 -20.20 10.35
N GLU A 254 1.50 -20.50 10.22
CA GLU A 254 0.96 -21.43 9.24
C GLU A 254 -0.18 -20.79 8.46
N GLY A 255 -0.10 -20.86 7.12
CA GLY A 255 -1.14 -20.37 6.19
C GLY A 255 -1.85 -21.54 5.52
N LEU A 256 -3.18 -21.53 5.50
CA LEU A 256 -3.99 -22.50 4.76
C LEU A 256 -4.85 -21.76 3.73
N GLY A 257 -4.56 -22.01 2.45
CA GLY A 257 -5.28 -21.41 1.32
C GLY A 257 -6.13 -22.41 0.59
N TYR A 258 -7.42 -22.09 0.44
CA TYR A 258 -8.35 -22.90 -0.32
C TYR A 258 -8.94 -22.10 -1.47
N ASP A 259 -9.15 -22.76 -2.60
CA ASP A 259 -9.88 -22.22 -3.74
C ASP A 259 -10.48 -23.36 -4.58
N ILE A 260 -11.51 -23.09 -5.34
CA ILE A 260 -12.09 -24.05 -6.29
C ILE A 260 -11.29 -24.08 -7.60
N ASP A 261 -10.57 -22.99 -7.91
CA ASP A 261 -9.79 -22.83 -9.14
C ASP A 261 -8.37 -23.33 -8.96
N GLN A 262 -8.03 -24.43 -9.66
CA GLN A 262 -6.70 -25.02 -9.64
C GLN A 262 -5.63 -24.11 -10.24
N GLN A 263 -5.97 -23.26 -11.21
CA GLN A 263 -5.02 -22.32 -11.83
C GLN A 263 -4.68 -21.19 -10.85
N ALA A 264 -5.68 -20.69 -10.12
CA ALA A 264 -5.46 -19.70 -9.06
C ALA A 264 -4.54 -20.24 -7.96
N LEU A 265 -4.73 -21.50 -7.54
CA LEU A 265 -3.86 -22.17 -6.56
C LEU A 265 -2.42 -22.37 -7.07
N GLN A 266 -2.23 -22.69 -8.33
CA GLN A 266 -0.89 -22.78 -8.92
C GLN A 266 -0.21 -21.41 -8.89
N LEU A 267 -0.91 -20.36 -9.30
CA LEU A 267 -0.41 -18.98 -9.23
C LEU A 267 -0.09 -18.56 -7.78
N ALA A 268 -0.93 -18.97 -6.82
CA ALA A 268 -0.70 -18.68 -5.40
C ALA A 268 0.62 -19.32 -4.89
N LYS A 269 0.91 -20.57 -5.27
CA LYS A 269 2.16 -21.25 -4.93
C LYS A 269 3.39 -20.53 -5.53
N GLU A 270 3.31 -20.15 -6.79
CA GLU A 270 4.37 -19.39 -7.46
C GLU A 270 4.63 -18.03 -6.79
N ASN A 271 3.55 -17.30 -6.46
CA ASN A 271 3.64 -16.03 -5.75
C ASN A 271 4.25 -16.19 -4.35
N ALA A 272 3.85 -17.21 -3.60
CA ALA A 272 4.41 -17.52 -2.28
C ALA A 272 5.92 -17.88 -2.37
N GLY A 273 6.33 -18.61 -3.41
CA GLY A 273 7.74 -18.88 -3.69
C GLY A 273 8.54 -17.62 -3.95
N LYS A 274 8.04 -16.72 -4.82
CA LYS A 274 8.68 -15.43 -5.11
C LYS A 274 8.73 -14.49 -3.89
N ALA A 275 7.75 -14.59 -2.98
CA ALA A 275 7.71 -13.83 -1.74
C ALA A 275 8.60 -14.43 -0.62
N GLY A 276 9.17 -15.63 -0.82
CA GLY A 276 9.99 -16.32 0.17
C GLY A 276 9.21 -16.86 1.37
N VAL A 277 7.93 -17.25 1.17
CA VAL A 277 7.05 -17.75 2.23
C VAL A 277 6.33 -19.05 1.87
N ALA A 278 6.78 -19.75 0.81
CA ALA A 278 6.14 -20.97 0.33
C ALA A 278 6.12 -22.10 1.36
N ASP A 279 7.13 -22.18 2.20
CA ASP A 279 7.27 -23.16 3.29
C ASP A 279 6.27 -22.95 4.45
N ALA A 280 5.66 -21.77 4.52
CA ALA A 280 4.71 -21.40 5.57
C ALA A 280 3.24 -21.48 5.11
N ILE A 281 2.97 -21.82 3.85
CA ILE A 281 1.61 -21.77 3.31
C ILE A 281 1.30 -23.04 2.53
N ILE A 282 0.19 -23.68 2.89
CA ILE A 282 -0.35 -24.84 2.19
C ILE A 282 -1.55 -24.41 1.34
N PHE A 283 -1.54 -24.73 0.05
CA PHE A 283 -2.63 -24.44 -0.88
C PHE A 283 -3.31 -25.73 -1.35
N GLN A 284 -4.62 -25.83 -1.19
CA GLN A 284 -5.41 -27.03 -1.54
C GLN A 284 -6.71 -26.64 -2.26
N LYS A 285 -7.13 -27.48 -3.21
CA LYS A 285 -8.41 -27.32 -3.87
C LYS A 285 -9.54 -27.73 -2.92
N ARG A 286 -10.41 -26.75 -2.59
CA ARG A 286 -11.56 -26.97 -1.70
C ARG A 286 -12.64 -25.93 -1.96
N ASP A 287 -13.89 -26.37 -2.04
CA ASP A 287 -15.05 -25.48 -2.07
C ASP A 287 -15.37 -24.98 -0.66
N ILE A 288 -15.79 -23.72 -0.54
CA ILE A 288 -16.22 -23.10 0.73
C ILE A 288 -17.41 -23.88 1.35
N CYS A 289 -18.24 -24.52 0.55
CA CYS A 289 -19.33 -25.38 1.04
C CYS A 289 -18.80 -26.53 1.91
N ASN A 290 -17.55 -26.95 1.68
CA ASN A 290 -16.88 -28.02 2.41
C ASN A 290 -15.86 -27.47 3.44
N PHE A 291 -15.96 -26.19 3.77
CA PHE A 291 -15.07 -25.60 4.75
C PHE A 291 -15.36 -26.16 6.14
N TYR A 292 -14.38 -26.86 6.68
CA TYR A 292 -14.41 -27.43 8.03
C TYR A 292 -12.97 -27.61 8.52
N GLU A 293 -12.68 -27.10 9.71
CA GLU A 293 -11.36 -27.22 10.35
C GLU A 293 -11.51 -27.48 11.86
N THR A 294 -10.61 -28.28 12.39
CA THR A 294 -10.68 -28.76 13.80
C THR A 294 -9.64 -28.15 14.72
N MET A 295 -8.73 -27.32 14.19
CA MET A 295 -7.68 -26.72 15.01
C MET A 295 -8.26 -25.82 16.12
N PRO A 296 -7.60 -25.75 17.28
CA PRO A 296 -8.15 -25.03 18.45
C PRO A 296 -8.17 -23.50 18.27
N ARG A 297 -7.31 -22.96 17.41
CA ARG A 297 -7.21 -21.52 17.16
C ARG A 297 -6.92 -21.23 15.69
N ALA A 298 -7.64 -20.30 15.10
CA ALA A 298 -7.39 -19.82 13.75
C ALA A 298 -7.93 -18.40 13.52
N SER A 299 -7.34 -17.70 12.55
CA SER A 299 -7.87 -16.46 12.01
C SER A 299 -8.25 -16.67 10.55
N VAL A 300 -9.53 -16.62 10.23
CA VAL A 300 -10.00 -16.67 8.84
C VAL A 300 -10.01 -15.26 8.28
N ILE A 301 -9.30 -15.03 7.18
CA ILE A 301 -9.23 -13.72 6.50
C ILE A 301 -9.60 -13.94 5.05
N CYS A 302 -10.66 -13.29 4.59
CA CYS A 302 -11.26 -13.61 3.31
C CYS A 302 -11.66 -12.36 2.52
N ASN A 303 -11.38 -12.40 1.20
CA ASN A 303 -11.91 -11.48 0.21
C ASN A 303 -12.76 -12.28 -0.78
N PRO A 304 -14.05 -12.53 -0.46
CA PRO A 304 -14.91 -13.29 -1.34
C PRO A 304 -15.12 -12.57 -2.68
N PRO A 305 -15.41 -13.31 -3.76
CA PRO A 305 -15.71 -12.69 -5.05
C PRO A 305 -16.97 -11.82 -4.97
N TYR A 306 -16.89 -10.61 -5.53
CA TYR A 306 -17.99 -9.65 -5.60
C TYR A 306 -17.89 -8.78 -6.86
N GLY A 307 -19.04 -8.14 -7.21
CA GLY A 307 -19.16 -7.22 -8.33
C GLY A 307 -19.23 -7.91 -9.70
N GLU A 308 -19.55 -7.13 -10.72
CA GLU A 308 -19.85 -7.58 -12.09
C GLU A 308 -18.72 -8.37 -12.79
N ARG A 309 -17.51 -8.37 -12.24
CA ARG A 309 -16.34 -9.05 -12.83
C ARG A 309 -16.23 -10.53 -12.48
N LEU A 310 -16.85 -10.98 -11.37
CA LEU A 310 -16.64 -12.33 -10.84
C LEU A 310 -17.96 -13.04 -10.52
N LEU A 311 -18.94 -12.35 -9.92
CA LEU A 311 -20.26 -12.90 -9.58
C LEU A 311 -21.31 -11.80 -9.68
N ASP A 312 -22.56 -12.17 -10.03
CA ASP A 312 -23.69 -11.27 -9.86
C ASP A 312 -24.03 -11.08 -8.36
N VAL A 313 -24.83 -10.06 -8.05
CA VAL A 313 -25.19 -9.71 -6.66
C VAL A 313 -25.92 -10.86 -5.96
N LYS A 314 -26.77 -11.62 -6.66
CA LYS A 314 -27.53 -12.74 -6.07
C LYS A 314 -26.59 -13.89 -5.70
N GLN A 315 -25.65 -14.23 -6.58
CA GLN A 315 -24.64 -15.26 -6.36
C GLN A 315 -23.73 -14.88 -5.19
N ALA A 316 -23.27 -13.61 -5.12
CA ALA A 316 -22.46 -13.11 -4.01
C ALA A 316 -23.21 -13.23 -2.68
N ARG A 317 -24.49 -12.83 -2.62
CA ARG A 317 -25.32 -12.94 -1.41
C ARG A 317 -25.57 -14.38 -0.98
N LYS A 318 -25.77 -15.30 -1.93
CA LYS A 318 -25.85 -16.75 -1.64
C LYS A 318 -24.54 -17.24 -1.00
N LEU A 319 -23.39 -16.81 -1.54
CA LEU A 319 -22.08 -17.14 -1.00
C LEU A 319 -21.91 -16.61 0.44
N TYR A 320 -22.37 -15.40 0.74
CA TYR A 320 -22.32 -14.85 2.10
C TYR A 320 -23.13 -15.69 3.09
N GLY A 321 -24.29 -16.25 2.67
CA GLY A 321 -25.06 -17.19 3.49
C GLY A 321 -24.31 -18.49 3.78
N ILE A 322 -23.63 -19.05 2.77
CA ILE A 322 -22.78 -20.23 2.95
C ILE A 322 -21.63 -19.92 3.92
N MET A 323 -20.94 -18.80 3.74
CA MET A 323 -19.89 -18.36 4.65
C MET A 323 -20.40 -18.22 6.09
N GLY A 324 -21.58 -17.60 6.28
CA GLY A 324 -22.19 -17.43 7.60
C GLY A 324 -22.48 -18.75 8.31
N ALA A 325 -22.93 -19.76 7.55
CA ALA A 325 -23.15 -21.11 8.07
C ALA A 325 -21.84 -21.86 8.39
N ARG A 326 -20.77 -21.62 7.60
CA ARG A 326 -19.48 -22.32 7.77
C ARG A 326 -18.55 -21.66 8.78
N PHE A 327 -18.68 -20.35 9.00
CA PHE A 327 -17.85 -19.60 9.95
C PHE A 327 -18.50 -19.62 11.34
N GLU A 328 -18.53 -20.80 11.93
CA GLU A 328 -19.14 -21.02 13.24
C GLU A 328 -18.44 -20.23 14.35
N LYS A 329 -19.18 -19.85 15.39
CA LYS A 329 -18.60 -19.30 16.61
C LYS A 329 -17.81 -20.40 17.35
N LYS A 330 -16.50 -20.24 17.40
CA LYS A 330 -15.59 -21.17 18.09
C LYS A 330 -14.63 -20.38 18.98
N PRO A 331 -14.43 -20.77 20.25
CA PRO A 331 -13.36 -20.17 21.07
C PRO A 331 -12.01 -20.24 20.36
N GLY A 332 -11.25 -19.15 20.41
CA GLY A 332 -9.95 -19.08 19.74
C GLY A 332 -10.00 -18.78 18.23
N TRP A 333 -11.18 -18.66 17.64
CA TRP A 333 -11.36 -18.33 16.23
C TRP A 333 -11.78 -16.87 16.02
N SER A 334 -11.30 -16.29 14.93
CA SER A 334 -11.74 -14.97 14.46
C SER A 334 -11.95 -14.99 12.94
N TYR A 335 -12.86 -14.14 12.47
CA TYR A 335 -13.17 -14.03 11.05
C TYR A 335 -13.10 -12.58 10.62
N THR A 336 -12.42 -12.32 9.52
CA THR A 336 -12.29 -11.01 8.91
C THR A 336 -12.64 -11.11 7.44
N VAL A 337 -13.72 -10.44 7.03
CA VAL A 337 -14.24 -10.48 5.66
C VAL A 337 -14.34 -9.08 5.12
N ILE A 338 -13.85 -8.85 3.90
CA ILE A 338 -14.05 -7.58 3.19
C ILE A 338 -15.18 -7.73 2.17
N SER A 339 -16.12 -6.81 2.16
CA SER A 339 -17.22 -6.79 1.18
C SER A 339 -17.67 -5.36 0.88
N PRO A 340 -18.05 -5.03 -0.37
CA PRO A 340 -18.71 -3.78 -0.73
C PRO A 340 -20.23 -3.79 -0.47
N ASP A 341 -20.85 -4.96 -0.25
CA ASP A 341 -22.30 -5.08 -0.04
C ASP A 341 -22.66 -4.58 1.36
N GLU A 342 -23.45 -3.52 1.43
CA GLU A 342 -23.93 -2.97 2.70
C GLU A 342 -24.88 -3.92 3.43
N SER A 343 -25.49 -4.87 2.70
CA SER A 343 -26.35 -5.93 3.26
C SER A 343 -25.58 -7.21 3.65
N PHE A 344 -24.25 -7.20 3.61
CA PHE A 344 -23.42 -8.37 3.88
C PHE A 344 -23.82 -9.12 5.16
N GLU A 345 -23.98 -8.40 6.29
CA GLU A 345 -24.29 -9.02 7.58
C GLU A 345 -25.67 -9.67 7.62
N HIS A 346 -26.63 -9.14 6.86
CA HIS A 346 -27.95 -9.75 6.73
C HIS A 346 -27.84 -11.14 6.10
N PHE A 347 -27.13 -11.26 4.97
CA PHE A 347 -26.94 -12.55 4.28
C PHE A 347 -25.97 -13.47 5.01
N PHE A 348 -24.99 -12.93 5.69
CA PHE A 348 -24.04 -13.68 6.53
C PHE A 348 -24.70 -14.24 7.81
N GLY A 349 -25.84 -13.69 8.20
CA GLY A 349 -26.68 -14.18 9.31
C GLY A 349 -26.25 -13.68 10.70
N ARG A 350 -25.25 -12.81 10.80
CA ARG A 350 -24.86 -12.17 12.09
C ARG A 350 -24.17 -10.83 11.92
N LYS A 351 -24.31 -9.97 12.94
CA LYS A 351 -23.62 -8.67 13.02
C LYS A 351 -22.16 -8.86 13.39
N ALA A 352 -21.27 -8.06 12.78
CA ALA A 352 -19.86 -8.03 13.12
C ALA A 352 -19.62 -7.32 14.48
N ASP A 353 -18.61 -7.78 15.24
CA ASP A 353 -18.19 -7.14 16.48
C ASP A 353 -17.53 -5.78 16.21
N LYS A 354 -16.87 -5.66 15.06
CA LYS A 354 -16.25 -4.41 14.60
C LYS A 354 -16.31 -4.30 13.09
N ARG A 355 -16.50 -3.08 12.59
CA ARG A 355 -16.43 -2.77 11.16
C ARG A 355 -15.40 -1.71 10.91
N ARG A 356 -14.74 -1.78 9.75
CA ARG A 356 -13.83 -0.72 9.28
C ARG A 356 -14.07 -0.44 7.80
N LYS A 357 -14.33 0.81 7.49
CA LYS A 357 -14.46 1.28 6.11
C LYS A 357 -13.08 1.36 5.47
N LEU A 358 -12.89 0.67 4.36
CA LEU A 358 -11.69 0.71 3.51
C LEU A 358 -12.11 0.83 2.04
N TYR A 359 -11.12 0.99 1.15
CA TYR A 359 -11.37 1.09 -0.28
C TYR A 359 -10.52 0.09 -1.05
N ASN A 360 -11.15 -0.72 -1.90
CA ASN A 360 -10.45 -1.56 -2.86
C ASN A 360 -10.45 -0.86 -4.23
N GLY A 361 -9.39 -0.12 -4.53
CA GLY A 361 -9.38 0.83 -5.66
C GLY A 361 -10.39 1.94 -5.43
N MET A 362 -11.39 2.06 -6.31
CA MET A 362 -12.48 3.04 -6.19
C MET A 362 -13.70 2.48 -5.45
N ILE A 363 -13.71 1.19 -5.14
CA ILE A 363 -14.86 0.52 -4.52
C ILE A 363 -14.80 0.72 -3.00
N LYS A 364 -15.83 1.37 -2.46
CA LYS A 364 -16.04 1.46 -1.01
C LYS A 364 -16.38 0.07 -0.46
N CYS A 365 -15.60 -0.41 0.51
CA CYS A 365 -15.79 -1.70 1.17
C CYS A 365 -15.90 -1.52 2.69
N GLN A 366 -16.49 -2.50 3.34
CA GLN A 366 -16.40 -2.70 4.77
C GLN A 366 -15.59 -3.96 5.07
N VAL A 367 -14.70 -3.86 6.04
CA VAL A 367 -14.07 -5.04 6.67
C VAL A 367 -14.87 -5.37 7.91
N TYR A 368 -15.51 -6.52 7.89
CA TYR A 368 -16.32 -7.07 8.97
C TYR A 368 -15.46 -8.02 9.82
N MET A 369 -15.38 -7.77 11.12
CA MET A 369 -14.54 -8.53 12.04
C MET A 369 -15.39 -9.18 13.12
N TYR A 370 -15.21 -10.49 13.33
CA TYR A 370 -15.89 -11.33 14.28
C TYR A 370 -14.86 -12.02 15.18
N PHE A 371 -14.84 -11.71 16.45
CA PHE A 371 -13.85 -12.21 17.41
C PHE A 371 -14.41 -12.40 18.82
N LYS A 372 -15.65 -12.01 19.08
CA LYS A 372 -16.35 -12.31 20.32
C LYS A 372 -17.11 -13.63 20.15
N ASN A 373 -16.76 -14.59 20.94
CA ASN A 373 -17.35 -15.92 20.96
C ASN A 373 -18.41 -16.03 22.05
#